data_1be782df62b7011f794468c1d3186fb4
#
_entry.id   1be782df62b7011f794468c1d3186fb4
#
_cell.length_a   1.000
_cell.length_b   1.000
_cell.length_c   1.000
_cell.angle_alpha   90.00
_cell.angle_beta   90.00
_cell.angle_gamma   90.00
#
_symmetry.space_group_name_H-M   'P 1'
#
loop_
_entity.id
_entity.type
_entity.pdbx_description
1 polymer ?
#
loop_
_entity_poly.entity_id
_entity_poly.type
_entity_poly.pdbx_seq_one_letter_code
_entity_poly.pdbx_strand_id
1 'polypeptide(L)'
;HQLLRVNENFDVVYRVIQIGGRDACVYFVDGFAKDDTLLRILQGFTSLKPDAVPQTAHEFSKLFIPYGEVELLTDDAEIAVQVLSGVPCLFVDGYSKCFAIDCRTYPARGVAEPDKDKVLRGSRDGFVETLVFNTALIRRRIRDPQMTIEVMQAGSKSHTDIALCYMKGRVDQDLLSTIKKRIERLHVDALTMNQESLAECIYPHKWFNPFPNFRFSERPDTAA
;
A
#
# COMPACT_ATOMS: atom_id res chain seq x y z
N HIS A 1 1.52 -14.95 -2.74
CA HIS A 1 0.32 -14.31 -3.32
C HIS A 1 -0.86 -14.37 -2.35
N GLN A 2 -1.23 -15.56 -1.87
CA GLN A 2 -2.34 -15.73 -0.91
C GLN A 2 -2.06 -15.03 0.43
N LEU A 3 -0.86 -15.15 0.97
CA LEU A 3 -0.48 -14.54 2.25
C LEU A 3 -0.56 -13.01 2.21
N LEU A 4 -0.12 -12.40 1.12
CA LEU A 4 -0.19 -10.96 0.90
C LEU A 4 -1.59 -10.47 0.48
N ARG A 5 -2.50 -11.39 0.16
CA ARG A 5 -3.88 -11.09 -0.25
C ARG A 5 -3.94 -9.99 -1.33
N VAL A 6 -3.10 -10.13 -2.34
CA VAL A 6 -2.88 -9.13 -3.39
C VAL A 6 -4.18 -8.69 -4.08
N ASN A 7 -5.12 -9.61 -4.28
CA ASN A 7 -6.40 -9.31 -4.92
C ASN A 7 -7.37 -8.50 -4.03
N GLU A 8 -7.08 -8.39 -2.73
CA GLU A 8 -7.91 -7.68 -1.76
C GLU A 8 -7.27 -6.36 -1.32
N ASN A 9 -6.01 -6.13 -1.67
CA ASN A 9 -5.23 -4.96 -1.28
C ASN A 9 -4.88 -4.12 -2.49
N PHE A 10 -5.36 -2.89 -2.51
CA PHE A 10 -5.05 -1.91 -3.56
C PHE A 10 -3.56 -1.56 -3.62
N ASP A 11 -2.93 -1.45 -2.47
CA ASP A 11 -1.56 -0.96 -2.32
C ASP A 11 -0.49 -2.04 -2.54
N VAL A 12 -0.86 -3.33 -2.54
CA VAL A 12 0.09 -4.42 -2.79
C VAL A 12 0.07 -4.80 -4.26
N VAL A 13 1.12 -4.43 -4.95
CA VAL A 13 1.29 -4.63 -6.39
C VAL A 13 2.20 -5.81 -6.68
N TYR A 14 1.90 -6.56 -7.73
CA TYR A 14 2.81 -7.55 -8.29
C TYR A 14 2.97 -7.39 -9.80
N ARG A 15 4.14 -7.72 -10.30
CA ARG A 15 4.43 -7.71 -11.73
C ARG A 15 5.11 -9.00 -12.12
N VAL A 16 4.56 -9.66 -13.13
CA VAL A 16 5.18 -10.82 -13.76
C VAL A 16 6.08 -10.31 -14.89
N ILE A 17 7.32 -10.77 -14.90
CA ILE A 17 8.35 -10.40 -15.87
C ILE A 17 9.12 -11.65 -16.31
N GLN A 18 9.92 -11.54 -17.35
CA GLN A 18 10.86 -12.59 -17.75
C GLN A 18 12.30 -12.12 -17.59
N ILE A 19 13.11 -12.98 -16.99
CA ILE A 19 14.54 -12.74 -16.73
C ILE A 19 15.34 -13.87 -17.34
N GLY A 20 16.02 -13.59 -18.46
CA GLY A 20 16.80 -14.59 -19.16
C GLY A 20 16.01 -15.86 -19.53
N GLY A 21 14.76 -15.68 -19.98
CA GLY A 21 13.86 -16.78 -20.34
C GLY A 21 13.23 -17.54 -19.18
N ARG A 22 13.47 -17.13 -17.93
CA ARG A 22 12.81 -17.65 -16.72
C ARG A 22 11.66 -16.73 -16.33
N ASP A 23 10.56 -17.30 -15.89
CA ASP A 23 9.48 -16.52 -15.31
C ASP A 23 9.90 -15.94 -13.96
N ALA A 24 9.53 -14.70 -13.73
CA ALA A 24 9.83 -14.02 -12.48
C ALA A 24 8.64 -13.15 -12.04
N CYS A 25 8.52 -12.92 -10.75
CA CYS A 25 7.48 -12.09 -10.18
C CYS A 25 8.06 -11.17 -9.09
N VAL A 26 7.78 -9.89 -9.16
CA VAL A 26 8.14 -8.93 -8.11
C VAL A 26 6.89 -8.47 -7.38
N TYR A 27 6.95 -8.46 -6.03
CA TYR A 27 5.93 -7.91 -5.14
C TYR A 27 6.47 -6.67 -4.46
N PHE A 28 5.66 -5.62 -4.38
CA PHE A 28 6.01 -4.38 -3.67
C PHE A 28 4.75 -3.64 -3.22
N VAL A 29 4.90 -2.71 -2.30
CA VAL A 29 3.82 -1.79 -1.88
C VAL A 29 3.97 -0.48 -2.64
N ASP A 30 2.89 -0.04 -3.27
CA ASP A 30 2.83 1.22 -4.00
C ASP A 30 3.10 2.41 -3.07
N GLY A 31 3.91 3.34 -3.54
CA GLY A 31 4.35 4.51 -2.78
C GLY A 31 5.50 4.27 -1.79
N PHE A 32 6.05 3.06 -1.67
CA PHE A 32 7.21 2.77 -0.82
C PHE A 32 8.51 2.54 -1.58
N ALA A 33 8.44 2.06 -2.80
CA ALA A 33 9.63 1.86 -3.62
C ALA A 33 10.05 3.16 -4.30
N LYS A 34 11.37 3.34 -4.44
CA LYS A 34 11.91 4.41 -5.29
C LYS A 34 11.78 3.96 -6.74
N ASP A 35 10.81 4.54 -7.46
CA ASP A 35 10.43 4.12 -8.81
C ASP A 35 11.61 4.06 -9.77
N ASP A 36 12.46 5.09 -9.79
CA ASP A 36 13.65 5.13 -10.66
C ASP A 36 14.63 4.00 -10.38
N THR A 37 14.80 3.64 -9.11
CA THR A 37 15.72 2.56 -8.71
C THR A 37 15.17 1.21 -9.08
N LEU A 38 13.90 0.95 -8.76
CA LEU A 38 13.24 -0.29 -9.11
C LEU A 38 13.18 -0.47 -10.63
N LEU A 39 12.83 0.59 -11.37
CA LEU A 39 12.81 0.58 -12.83
C LEU A 39 14.17 0.23 -13.43
N ARG A 40 15.26 0.82 -12.93
CA ARG A 40 16.62 0.52 -13.41
C ARG A 40 17.03 -0.93 -13.16
N ILE A 41 16.67 -1.47 -11.99
CA ILE A 41 16.93 -2.89 -11.67
C ILE A 41 16.15 -3.79 -12.65
N LEU A 42 14.87 -3.53 -12.85
CA LEU A 42 14.04 -4.30 -13.76
C LEU A 42 14.49 -4.19 -15.23
N GLN A 43 14.93 -3.00 -15.66
CA GLN A 43 15.50 -2.80 -17.00
C GLN A 43 16.80 -3.61 -17.20
N GLY A 44 17.64 -3.72 -16.17
CA GLY A 44 18.82 -4.57 -16.21
C GLY A 44 18.49 -6.04 -16.49
N PHE A 45 17.37 -6.51 -15.98
CA PHE A 45 16.94 -7.92 -16.20
C PHE A 45 16.42 -8.19 -17.61
N THR A 46 15.81 -7.21 -18.28
CA THR A 46 15.23 -7.39 -19.62
C THR A 46 16.29 -7.66 -20.70
N SER A 47 17.53 -7.27 -20.48
CA SER A 47 18.65 -7.47 -21.41
C SER A 47 19.40 -8.78 -21.17
N LEU A 48 19.04 -9.56 -20.14
CA LEU A 48 19.72 -10.82 -19.81
C LEU A 48 19.37 -11.93 -20.81
N LYS A 49 20.41 -12.57 -21.33
CA LYS A 49 20.27 -13.79 -22.14
C LYS A 49 20.11 -15.01 -21.24
N PRO A 50 19.43 -16.08 -21.72
CA PRO A 50 19.25 -17.31 -20.94
C PRO A 50 20.56 -17.90 -20.43
N ASP A 51 21.60 -17.90 -21.27
CA ASP A 51 22.92 -18.46 -20.94
C ASP A 51 23.68 -17.63 -19.89
N ALA A 52 23.29 -16.40 -19.66
CA ALA A 52 23.94 -15.50 -18.70
C ALA A 52 23.33 -15.60 -17.28
N VAL A 53 22.22 -16.33 -17.11
CA VAL A 53 21.55 -16.47 -15.82
C VAL A 53 22.30 -17.47 -14.95
N PRO A 54 22.83 -17.05 -13.77
CA PRO A 54 23.59 -17.93 -12.89
C PRO A 54 22.78 -19.12 -12.37
N GLN A 55 23.48 -20.16 -11.96
CA GLN A 55 22.87 -21.36 -11.37
C GLN A 55 22.39 -21.10 -9.93
N THR A 56 23.02 -20.18 -9.20
CA THR A 56 22.72 -19.92 -7.79
C THR A 56 22.10 -18.54 -7.59
N ALA A 57 21.16 -18.44 -6.64
CA ALA A 57 20.55 -17.17 -6.24
C ALA A 57 21.60 -16.16 -5.73
N HIS A 58 22.65 -16.64 -5.05
CA HIS A 58 23.70 -15.80 -4.51
C HIS A 58 24.54 -15.12 -5.61
N GLU A 59 24.88 -15.85 -6.66
CA GLU A 59 25.59 -15.27 -7.82
C GLU A 59 24.70 -14.29 -8.56
N PHE A 60 23.41 -14.65 -8.74
CA PHE A 60 22.44 -13.75 -9.37
C PHE A 60 22.32 -12.43 -8.62
N SER A 61 22.19 -12.44 -7.29
CA SER A 61 22.12 -11.21 -6.50
C SER A 61 23.37 -10.33 -6.65
N LYS A 62 24.55 -10.94 -6.67
CA LYS A 62 25.82 -10.20 -6.82
C LYS A 62 26.05 -9.60 -8.19
N LEU A 63 25.66 -10.31 -9.24
CA LEU A 63 25.98 -9.92 -10.62
C LEU A 63 24.93 -9.00 -11.22
N PHE A 64 23.66 -9.16 -10.85
CA PHE A 64 22.55 -8.53 -11.55
C PHE A 64 21.69 -7.60 -10.69
N ILE A 65 21.94 -7.52 -9.37
CA ILE A 65 21.29 -6.55 -8.48
C ILE A 65 22.38 -5.66 -7.87
N PRO A 66 22.88 -4.67 -8.64
CA PRO A 66 24.05 -3.88 -8.22
C PRO A 66 23.73 -2.76 -7.22
N TYR A 67 22.49 -2.63 -6.79
CA TYR A 67 22.03 -1.52 -5.96
C TYR A 67 21.30 -2.02 -4.71
N GLY A 68 21.59 -1.35 -3.60
CA GLY A 68 20.89 -1.57 -2.32
C GLY A 68 21.40 -2.78 -1.56
N GLU A 69 20.77 -3.00 -0.45
CA GLU A 69 20.95 -4.22 0.34
C GLU A 69 20.03 -5.31 -0.22
N VAL A 70 20.58 -6.49 -0.45
CA VAL A 70 19.83 -7.63 -0.98
C VAL A 70 19.91 -8.78 0.00
N GLU A 71 18.76 -9.17 0.52
CA GLU A 71 18.62 -10.32 1.41
C GLU A 71 17.99 -11.50 0.67
N LEU A 72 18.46 -12.71 0.93
CA LEU A 72 17.95 -13.95 0.34
C LEU A 72 17.07 -14.68 1.35
N LEU A 73 15.77 -14.62 1.16
CA LEU A 73 14.76 -15.15 2.08
C LEU A 73 14.12 -16.43 1.57
N THR A 74 13.69 -17.28 2.51
CA THR A 74 12.97 -18.53 2.22
C THR A 74 11.66 -18.67 2.99
N ASP A 75 11.52 -17.95 4.11
CA ASP A 75 10.33 -18.01 4.94
C ASP A 75 9.24 -17.09 4.41
N ASP A 76 8.07 -17.65 4.12
CA ASP A 76 6.94 -16.91 3.55
C ASP A 76 6.42 -15.80 4.47
N ALA A 77 6.46 -16.01 5.80
CA ALA A 77 6.01 -15.01 6.75
C ALA A 77 6.99 -13.83 6.81
N GLU A 78 8.29 -14.11 6.79
CA GLU A 78 9.33 -13.09 6.74
C GLU A 78 9.25 -12.28 5.44
N ILE A 79 9.09 -12.95 4.29
CA ILE A 79 8.90 -12.32 3.00
C ILE A 79 7.67 -11.39 3.02
N ALA A 80 6.55 -11.84 3.60
CA ALA A 80 5.36 -10.99 3.71
C ALA A 80 5.61 -9.74 4.54
N VAL A 81 6.34 -9.86 5.66
CA VAL A 81 6.71 -8.70 6.49
C VAL A 81 7.62 -7.74 5.72
N GLN A 82 8.57 -8.25 4.93
CA GLN A 82 9.44 -7.42 4.10
C GLN A 82 8.65 -6.65 3.04
N VAL A 83 7.77 -7.32 2.28
CA VAL A 83 6.91 -6.65 1.30
C VAL A 83 6.07 -5.57 1.95
N LEU A 84 5.37 -5.89 3.06
CA LEU A 84 4.52 -4.93 3.78
C LEU A 84 5.30 -3.81 4.48
N SER A 85 6.61 -4.01 4.65
CA SER A 85 7.55 -2.97 5.10
C SER A 85 8.05 -2.08 3.96
N GLY A 86 7.66 -2.40 2.72
CA GLY A 86 8.02 -1.63 1.52
C GLY A 86 9.29 -2.10 0.81
N VAL A 87 9.81 -3.28 1.16
CA VAL A 87 10.94 -3.89 0.46
C VAL A 87 10.41 -4.69 -0.73
N PRO A 88 10.74 -4.34 -1.98
CA PRO A 88 10.41 -5.16 -3.14
C PRO A 88 11.02 -6.55 -3.03
N CYS A 89 10.19 -7.57 -3.24
CA CYS A 89 10.57 -8.97 -3.18
C CYS A 89 10.43 -9.62 -4.55
N LEU A 90 11.55 -10.06 -5.12
CA LEU A 90 11.65 -10.69 -6.43
C LEU A 90 11.77 -12.20 -6.29
N PHE A 91 10.93 -12.94 -6.99
CA PHE A 91 11.00 -14.37 -7.18
C PHE A 91 11.39 -14.65 -8.63
N VAL A 92 12.31 -15.57 -8.84
CA VAL A 92 12.75 -16.00 -10.18
C VAL A 92 12.68 -17.52 -10.25
N ASP A 93 12.03 -18.04 -11.27
CA ASP A 93 11.89 -19.47 -11.45
C ASP A 93 13.27 -20.17 -11.53
N GLY A 94 13.35 -21.33 -10.89
CA GLY A 94 14.61 -22.08 -10.74
C GLY A 94 15.44 -21.71 -9.51
N TYR A 95 15.07 -20.68 -8.74
CA TYR A 95 15.67 -20.41 -7.43
C TYR A 95 14.67 -20.69 -6.30
N SER A 96 15.15 -21.30 -5.22
CA SER A 96 14.35 -21.57 -4.01
C SER A 96 14.29 -20.39 -3.04
N LYS A 97 14.94 -19.26 -3.36
CA LYS A 97 15.06 -18.08 -2.51
C LYS A 97 14.43 -16.87 -3.18
N CYS A 98 13.78 -16.05 -2.37
CA CYS A 98 13.31 -14.72 -2.74
C CYS A 98 14.44 -13.70 -2.56
N PHE A 99 14.51 -12.72 -3.44
CA PHE A 99 15.43 -11.57 -3.35
C PHE A 99 14.67 -10.38 -2.77
N ALA A 100 14.89 -10.07 -1.50
CA ALA A 100 14.41 -8.84 -0.88
C ALA A 100 15.39 -7.70 -1.18
N ILE A 101 14.97 -6.73 -1.98
CA ILE A 101 15.85 -5.67 -2.52
C ILE A 101 15.49 -4.36 -1.82
N ASP A 102 16.33 -3.89 -0.89
CA ASP A 102 16.02 -2.65 -0.16
C ASP A 102 16.26 -1.42 -1.02
N CYS A 103 15.21 -0.95 -1.66
CA CYS A 103 15.16 0.33 -2.36
C CYS A 103 14.01 1.22 -1.83
N ARG A 104 13.72 1.12 -0.54
CA ARG A 104 12.63 1.87 0.10
C ARG A 104 12.87 3.36 0.07
N THR A 105 11.80 4.08 -0.21
CA THR A 105 11.70 5.52 0.04
C THR A 105 10.33 5.77 0.65
N TYR A 106 10.29 6.05 1.95
CA TYR A 106 9.02 6.37 2.58
C TYR A 106 8.54 7.75 2.12
N PRO A 107 7.24 7.90 1.85
CA PRO A 107 6.68 9.22 1.62
C PRO A 107 7.01 10.11 2.82
N ALA A 108 7.80 11.13 2.59
CA ALA A 108 8.10 12.13 3.60
C ALA A 108 7.55 13.46 3.10
N ARG A 109 6.62 14.04 3.86
CA ARG A 109 6.23 15.43 3.64
C ARG A 109 7.42 16.32 3.96
N GLY A 110 7.69 17.35 3.13
CA GLY A 110 8.50 18.47 3.58
C GLY A 110 7.92 19.01 4.90
N VAL A 111 8.79 19.54 5.77
CA VAL A 111 8.54 19.87 7.20
C VAL A 111 7.30 20.78 7.43
N ALA A 112 6.10 20.28 7.16
CA ALA A 112 4.85 20.97 7.49
C ALA A 112 4.03 20.12 8.46
N GLU A 113 3.87 20.62 9.66
CA GLU A 113 3.00 20.04 10.70
C GLU A 113 1.53 20.39 10.37
N PRO A 114 0.56 19.48 10.54
CA PRO A 114 -0.85 19.77 10.34
C PRO A 114 -1.32 20.93 11.23
N ASP A 115 -2.04 21.88 10.67
CA ASP A 115 -2.44 23.08 11.42
C ASP A 115 -3.50 22.81 12.49
N LYS A 116 -4.37 21.81 12.27
CA LYS A 116 -5.49 21.51 13.16
C LYS A 116 -5.18 20.51 14.27
N ASP A 117 -4.11 19.71 14.14
CA ASP A 117 -3.78 18.61 15.07
C ASP A 117 -2.33 18.72 15.56
N LYS A 118 -1.89 19.92 15.93
CA LYS A 118 -0.52 20.15 16.46
C LYS A 118 -0.32 19.44 17.79
N VAL A 119 0.79 18.69 17.92
CA VAL A 119 1.18 18.03 19.16
C VAL A 119 2.50 18.52 19.68
N LEU A 120 2.59 18.67 21.00
CA LEU A 120 3.84 19.02 21.69
C LEU A 120 4.87 17.87 21.65
N ARG A 121 4.41 16.62 21.54
CA ARG A 121 5.27 15.41 21.45
C ARG A 121 4.56 14.35 20.61
N GLY A 122 5.29 13.69 19.70
CA GLY A 122 4.78 12.59 18.87
C GLY A 122 5.17 12.72 17.39
N SER A 123 4.58 11.85 16.57
CA SER A 123 4.77 11.90 15.12
C SER A 123 4.21 13.19 14.55
N ARG A 124 4.98 13.82 13.66
CA ARG A 124 4.57 15.03 12.93
C ARG A 124 4.04 14.74 11.53
N ASP A 125 3.89 13.45 11.20
CA ASP A 125 3.34 13.04 9.92
C ASP A 125 1.87 13.43 9.85
N GLY A 126 1.45 14.05 8.76
CA GLY A 126 0.07 14.36 8.42
C GLY A 126 -0.33 13.69 7.12
N PHE A 127 -1.64 13.47 6.95
CA PHE A 127 -2.18 13.08 5.64
C PHE A 127 -1.97 14.21 4.62
N VAL A 128 -1.81 13.81 3.36
CA VAL A 128 -1.61 14.68 2.22
C VAL A 128 -2.74 14.50 1.21
N GLU A 129 -2.76 15.29 0.14
CA GLU A 129 -3.83 15.25 -0.86
C GLU A 129 -3.81 13.95 -1.69
N THR A 130 -2.68 13.26 -1.76
CA THR A 130 -2.50 12.05 -2.58
C THR A 130 -2.87 10.80 -1.81
N LEU A 131 -3.89 10.06 -2.29
CA LEU A 131 -4.42 8.86 -1.64
C LEU A 131 -3.36 7.77 -1.41
N VAL A 132 -2.51 7.50 -2.41
CA VAL A 132 -1.44 6.48 -2.34
C VAL A 132 -0.47 6.78 -1.20
N PHE A 133 -0.09 8.03 -0.99
CA PHE A 133 0.78 8.40 0.12
C PHE A 133 0.09 8.22 1.48
N ASN A 134 -1.20 8.49 1.55
CA ASN A 134 -1.98 8.31 2.79
C ASN A 134 -2.12 6.83 3.15
N THR A 135 -2.42 5.97 2.18
CA THR A 135 -2.48 4.52 2.38
C THR A 135 -1.11 3.97 2.78
N ALA A 136 -0.03 4.43 2.16
CA ALA A 136 1.34 4.08 2.51
C ALA A 136 1.69 4.50 3.95
N LEU A 137 1.29 5.69 4.41
CA LEU A 137 1.49 6.13 5.80
C LEU A 137 0.79 5.23 6.82
N ILE A 138 -0.41 4.74 6.50
CA ILE A 138 -1.14 3.77 7.34
C ILE A 138 -0.44 2.41 7.29
N ARG A 139 -0.10 1.90 6.10
CA ARG A 139 0.59 0.62 5.92
C ARG A 139 1.95 0.59 6.65
N ARG A 140 2.70 1.68 6.65
CA ARG A 140 3.95 1.81 7.39
C ARG A 140 3.80 1.54 8.89
N ARG A 141 2.64 1.88 9.46
CA ARG A 141 2.34 1.65 10.88
C ARG A 141 1.77 0.26 11.14
N ILE A 142 1.00 -0.27 10.21
CA ILE A 142 0.34 -1.58 10.33
C ILE A 142 0.87 -2.51 9.24
N ARG A 143 1.92 -3.25 9.56
CA ARG A 143 2.58 -4.21 8.64
C ARG A 143 2.00 -5.61 8.81
N ASP A 144 0.69 -5.70 8.97
CA ASP A 144 -0.03 -6.94 9.20
C ASP A 144 -0.73 -7.38 7.91
N PRO A 145 -0.57 -8.66 7.47
CA PRO A 145 -1.28 -9.19 6.30
C PRO A 145 -2.81 -9.17 6.43
N GLN A 146 -3.35 -9.07 7.66
CA GLN A 146 -4.79 -8.93 7.90
C GLN A 146 -5.31 -7.53 7.61
N MET A 147 -4.43 -6.52 7.52
CA MET A 147 -4.83 -5.19 7.12
C MET A 147 -5.18 -5.17 5.64
N THR A 148 -6.40 -4.74 5.35
CA THR A 148 -6.94 -4.62 4.00
C THR A 148 -7.13 -3.15 3.65
N ILE A 149 -6.72 -2.77 2.46
CA ILE A 149 -6.93 -1.45 1.87
C ILE A 149 -7.68 -1.63 0.56
N GLU A 150 -8.95 -1.22 0.54
CA GLU A 150 -9.79 -1.22 -0.65
C GLU A 150 -10.02 0.20 -1.12
N VAL A 151 -10.00 0.43 -2.43
CA VAL A 151 -10.34 1.72 -3.04
C VAL A 151 -11.70 1.63 -3.71
N MET A 152 -12.55 2.60 -3.42
CA MET A 152 -13.86 2.80 -4.02
C MET A 152 -13.94 4.19 -4.61
N GLN A 153 -14.84 4.40 -5.56
CA GLN A 153 -15.10 5.72 -6.15
C GLN A 153 -16.47 6.23 -5.75
N ALA A 154 -16.56 7.51 -5.44
CA ALA A 154 -17.81 8.18 -5.11
C ALA A 154 -18.00 9.47 -5.93
N GLY A 155 -19.27 9.80 -6.19
CA GLY A 155 -19.64 10.93 -7.03
C GLY A 155 -19.76 10.54 -8.51
N SER A 156 -20.90 10.93 -9.12
CA SER A 156 -21.23 10.57 -10.51
C SER A 156 -20.35 11.29 -11.55
N LYS A 157 -19.81 12.45 -11.19
CA LYS A 157 -18.96 13.26 -12.06
C LYS A 157 -17.53 13.42 -11.56
N SER A 158 -17.33 13.49 -10.23
CA SER A 158 -16.00 13.69 -9.65
C SER A 158 -15.19 12.40 -9.58
N HIS A 159 -15.83 11.21 -9.49
CA HIS A 159 -15.17 9.92 -9.30
C HIS A 159 -14.07 9.97 -8.23
N THR A 160 -14.41 10.59 -7.08
CA THR A 160 -13.45 10.79 -5.99
C THR A 160 -13.05 9.46 -5.38
N ASP A 161 -11.76 9.17 -5.34
CA ASP A 161 -11.24 7.94 -4.75
C ASP A 161 -11.33 7.98 -3.23
N ILE A 162 -11.85 6.91 -2.64
CA ILE A 162 -12.00 6.68 -1.21
C ILE A 162 -11.31 5.38 -0.84
N ALA A 163 -10.35 5.42 0.08
CA ALA A 163 -9.73 4.24 0.62
C ALA A 163 -10.42 3.79 1.92
N LEU A 164 -10.84 2.55 1.97
CA LEU A 164 -11.32 1.86 3.17
C LEU A 164 -10.19 1.01 3.74
N CYS A 165 -9.71 1.38 4.93
CA CYS A 165 -8.66 0.66 5.64
C CYS A 165 -9.26 -0.05 6.85
N TYR A 166 -9.09 -1.37 6.94
CA TYR A 166 -9.64 -2.15 8.06
C TYR A 166 -8.86 -3.43 8.32
N MET A 167 -8.97 -3.95 9.55
CA MET A 167 -8.39 -5.25 9.92
C MET A 167 -9.39 -6.37 9.64
N LYS A 168 -9.08 -7.27 8.72
CA LYS A 168 -9.89 -8.46 8.46
C LYS A 168 -9.92 -9.35 9.71
N GLY A 169 -11.10 -9.83 10.07
CA GLY A 169 -11.31 -10.61 11.28
C GLY A 169 -11.55 -9.78 12.56
N ARG A 170 -11.36 -8.44 12.52
CA ARG A 170 -11.74 -7.53 13.62
C ARG A 170 -12.87 -6.58 13.24
N VAL A 171 -12.99 -6.26 11.96
CA VAL A 171 -14.07 -5.40 11.46
C VAL A 171 -15.42 -6.08 11.55
N ASP A 172 -16.44 -5.34 11.97
CA ASP A 172 -17.83 -5.75 11.87
C ASP A 172 -18.22 -5.79 10.37
N GLN A 173 -18.54 -7.00 9.87
CA GLN A 173 -18.82 -7.21 8.45
C GLN A 173 -20.13 -6.57 8.01
N ASP A 174 -21.12 -6.48 8.89
CA ASP A 174 -22.41 -5.84 8.60
C ASP A 174 -22.25 -4.33 8.48
N LEU A 175 -21.46 -3.75 9.39
CA LEU A 175 -21.10 -2.33 9.32
C LEU A 175 -20.29 -2.03 8.05
N LEU A 176 -19.26 -2.82 7.74
CA LEU A 176 -18.43 -2.66 6.55
C LEU A 176 -19.27 -2.74 5.27
N SER A 177 -20.13 -3.76 5.16
CA SER A 177 -21.03 -3.92 4.01
C SER A 177 -22.01 -2.76 3.87
N THR A 178 -22.47 -2.22 5.00
CA THR A 178 -23.37 -1.07 5.03
C THR A 178 -22.65 0.20 4.54
N ILE A 179 -21.42 0.43 4.99
CA ILE A 179 -20.59 1.57 4.54
C ILE A 179 -20.35 1.47 3.04
N LYS A 180 -19.91 0.32 2.54
CA LYS A 180 -19.65 0.10 1.10
C LYS A 180 -20.90 0.39 0.27
N LYS A 181 -22.05 -0.21 0.62
CA LYS A 181 -23.32 0.02 -0.07
C LYS A 181 -23.75 1.49 -0.05
N ARG A 182 -23.47 2.22 1.02
CA ARG A 182 -23.79 3.65 1.11
C ARG A 182 -22.88 4.47 0.20
N ILE A 183 -21.57 4.17 0.17
CA ILE A 183 -20.62 4.82 -0.76
C ILE A 183 -21.04 4.57 -2.21
N GLU A 184 -21.35 3.33 -2.59
CA GLU A 184 -21.81 2.97 -3.94
C GLU A 184 -23.11 3.68 -4.36
N ARG A 185 -24.00 3.98 -3.41
CA ARG A 185 -25.28 4.65 -3.64
C ARG A 185 -25.20 6.17 -3.58
N LEU A 186 -24.01 6.74 -3.43
CA LEU A 186 -23.84 8.19 -3.42
C LEU A 186 -24.11 8.78 -4.81
N HIS A 187 -25.32 9.26 -5.02
CA HIS A 187 -25.73 9.96 -6.24
C HIS A 187 -25.47 11.47 -6.17
N VAL A 188 -24.34 11.87 -5.63
CA VAL A 188 -23.89 13.27 -5.63
C VAL A 188 -23.01 13.54 -6.84
N ASP A 189 -23.13 14.71 -7.44
CA ASP A 189 -22.32 15.08 -8.61
C ASP A 189 -20.83 15.15 -8.25
N ALA A 190 -20.52 15.73 -7.08
CA ALA A 190 -19.17 15.85 -6.56
C ALA A 190 -19.16 15.89 -5.03
N LEU A 191 -18.12 15.36 -4.41
CA LEU A 191 -17.82 15.52 -2.99
C LEU A 191 -16.99 16.79 -2.80
N THR A 192 -17.65 17.93 -2.59
CA THR A 192 -17.00 19.24 -2.56
C THR A 192 -16.25 19.55 -1.25
N MET A 193 -16.71 19.01 -0.13
CA MET A 193 -16.08 19.17 1.19
C MET A 193 -15.40 17.87 1.68
N ASN A 194 -15.02 17.00 0.75
CA ASN A 194 -14.29 15.77 1.01
C ASN A 194 -14.86 14.92 2.17
N GLN A 195 -14.14 14.88 3.29
CA GLN A 195 -14.46 13.99 4.42
C GLN A 195 -15.80 14.35 5.13
N GLU A 196 -16.15 15.63 5.27
CA GLU A 196 -17.40 16.04 5.91
C GLU A 196 -18.60 15.66 5.05
N SER A 197 -18.57 15.98 3.76
CA SER A 197 -19.62 15.58 2.81
C SER A 197 -19.80 14.07 2.75
N LEU A 198 -18.71 13.30 2.79
CA LEU A 198 -18.76 11.86 2.81
C LEU A 198 -19.43 11.33 4.09
N ALA A 199 -19.05 11.87 5.25
CA ALA A 199 -19.62 11.47 6.54
C ALA A 199 -21.12 11.73 6.62
N GLU A 200 -21.57 12.90 6.17
CA GLU A 200 -23.00 13.25 6.11
C GLU A 200 -23.79 12.33 5.15
N CYS A 201 -23.21 12.00 4.02
CA CYS A 201 -23.82 11.10 3.06
C CYS A 201 -23.91 9.64 3.57
N ILE A 202 -22.87 9.18 4.30
CA ILE A 202 -22.88 7.83 4.90
C ILE A 202 -23.86 7.75 6.07
N TYR A 203 -23.91 8.76 6.95
CA TYR A 203 -24.78 8.81 8.11
C TYR A 203 -25.44 10.19 8.23
N PRO A 204 -26.60 10.39 7.61
CA PRO A 204 -27.32 11.64 7.74
C PRO A 204 -27.68 11.91 9.21
N HIS A 205 -27.44 13.13 9.63
CA HIS A 205 -27.67 13.57 11.01
C HIS A 205 -29.13 13.35 11.40
N LYS A 206 -29.36 12.60 12.49
CA LYS A 206 -30.68 12.45 13.09
C LYS A 206 -30.79 13.42 14.25
N TRP A 207 -31.82 14.27 14.27
CA TRP A 207 -32.02 15.32 15.27
C TRP A 207 -32.07 14.80 16.72
N PHE A 208 -32.40 13.53 16.92
CA PHE A 208 -32.47 12.89 18.24
C PHE A 208 -31.15 12.18 18.67
N ASN A 209 -30.11 12.18 17.83
CA ASN A 209 -28.80 11.65 18.17
C ASN A 209 -27.75 12.77 18.06
N PRO A 210 -27.45 13.48 19.17
CA PRO A 210 -26.49 14.57 19.16
C PRO A 210 -25.02 14.12 19.16
N PHE A 211 -24.78 12.80 19.28
CA PHE A 211 -23.42 12.29 19.34
C PHE A 211 -22.81 12.12 17.94
N PRO A 212 -21.56 12.56 17.75
CA PRO A 212 -20.86 12.39 16.48
C PRO A 212 -20.62 10.89 16.22
N ASN A 213 -20.99 10.43 15.01
CA ASN A 213 -20.76 9.06 14.57
C ASN A 213 -19.36 8.88 13.94
N PHE A 214 -18.66 10.00 13.65
CA PHE A 214 -17.35 10.03 13.02
C PHE A 214 -16.38 10.86 13.82
N ARG A 215 -15.14 10.41 13.82
CA ARG A 215 -13.98 11.19 14.26
C ARG A 215 -13.15 11.53 13.04
N PHE A 216 -12.86 12.81 12.87
CA PHE A 216 -11.97 13.29 11.82
C PHE A 216 -10.56 13.45 12.37
N SER A 217 -9.57 13.04 11.62
CA SER A 217 -8.16 13.25 11.94
C SER A 217 -7.33 13.43 10.67
N GLU A 218 -6.43 14.39 10.71
CA GLU A 218 -5.40 14.58 9.67
C GLU A 218 -4.13 13.78 9.98
N ARG A 219 -4.14 12.98 11.06
CA ARG A 219 -2.98 12.27 11.59
C ARG A 219 -3.04 10.78 11.33
N PRO A 220 -2.05 10.23 10.62
CA PRO A 220 -1.97 8.78 10.38
C PRO A 220 -1.77 7.94 11.65
N ASP A 221 -1.11 8.49 12.69
CA ASP A 221 -0.90 7.81 13.97
C ASP A 221 -2.17 7.70 14.82
N THR A 222 -3.13 8.58 14.59
CA THR A 222 -4.45 8.54 15.24
C THR A 222 -5.42 7.66 14.46
N ALA A 223 -5.26 7.57 13.13
CA ALA A 223 -6.11 6.78 12.25
C ALA A 223 -5.74 5.30 12.21
N ALA A 224 -4.46 4.96 12.42
CA ALA A 224 -3.94 3.60 12.47
C ALA A 224 -4.08 2.99 13.87
#